data_02f28da70f3293e6e67c737ca88513f5
#
_entry.id   02f28da70f3293e6e67c737ca88513f5
#
_cell.length_a   1.000
_cell.length_b   1.000
_cell.length_c   1.000
_cell.angle_alpha   90.00
_cell.angle_beta   90.00
_cell.angle_gamma   90.00
#
_symmetry.space_group_name_H-M   'P 1'
#
loop_
_entity.id
_entity.type
_entity.pdbx_description
1 polymer ?
#
loop_
_entity_poly.entity_id
_entity_poly.type
_entity_poly.pdbx_seq_one_letter_code
_entity_poly.pdbx_strand_id
1 'polypeptide(L)'
;RFMKKYSSYDYFIANRVEAEKNRLIENRSQEVLYFHKVDDPYSHLTINCVDKFISNYDVSIKPILVGLENPETVHEPTLYDKYCLDDVKRIAPFYNINFPGTSIPSDELITKANSILTAVDADNFIKIAQTVSFALWTSDELALDNLLKTLNANKEEVVKKLNEGNAIRNSKGYYFGSAFYYEN
;
A
#
# COMPACT_ATOMS: atom_id res chain seq x y z
N ARG A 1 -31.99 -14.67 0.90
CA ARG A 1 -32.63 -13.32 0.97
C ARG A 1 -31.69 -12.25 1.53
N PHE A 2 -30.93 -12.57 2.57
CA PHE A 2 -29.94 -11.67 3.21
C PHE A 2 -28.83 -11.27 2.21
N MET A 3 -28.08 -12.23 1.66
CA MET A 3 -27.00 -12.01 0.70
C MET A 3 -27.46 -11.16 -0.51
N LYS A 4 -28.66 -11.40 -1.05
CA LYS A 4 -29.17 -10.65 -2.20
C LYS A 4 -29.36 -9.17 -1.91
N LYS A 5 -29.68 -8.78 -0.67
CA LYS A 5 -29.81 -7.38 -0.26
C LYS A 5 -28.45 -6.68 -0.22
N TYR A 6 -27.48 -7.28 0.46
CA TYR A 6 -26.17 -6.66 0.71
C TYR A 6 -25.20 -6.73 -0.46
N SER A 7 -25.45 -7.60 -1.45
CA SER A 7 -24.70 -7.68 -2.70
C SER A 7 -25.36 -6.92 -3.87
N SER A 8 -26.46 -6.20 -3.63
CA SER A 8 -27.12 -5.45 -4.70
C SER A 8 -26.42 -4.12 -4.96
N TYR A 9 -26.39 -3.74 -6.24
CA TYR A 9 -25.85 -2.45 -6.67
C TYR A 9 -26.56 -1.28 -5.97
N ASP A 10 -27.88 -1.35 -5.81
CA ASP A 10 -28.67 -0.31 -5.15
C ASP A 10 -28.26 -0.10 -3.68
N TYR A 11 -27.97 -1.22 -2.96
CA TYR A 11 -27.48 -1.14 -1.58
C TYR A 11 -26.11 -0.47 -1.52
N PHE A 12 -25.22 -0.84 -2.44
CA PHE A 12 -23.88 -0.25 -2.54
C PHE A 12 -23.94 1.26 -2.82
N ILE A 13 -24.79 1.70 -3.77
CA ILE A 13 -24.98 3.12 -4.07
C ILE A 13 -25.59 3.87 -2.89
N ALA A 14 -26.61 3.29 -2.21
CA ALA A 14 -27.22 3.90 -1.05
C ALA A 14 -26.21 4.17 0.09
N ASN A 15 -25.32 3.20 0.35
CA ASN A 15 -24.26 3.37 1.35
C ASN A 15 -23.29 4.49 0.96
N ARG A 16 -22.89 4.56 -0.32
CA ARG A 16 -22.00 5.64 -0.79
C ARG A 16 -22.64 7.04 -0.68
N VAL A 17 -23.90 7.16 -1.02
CA VAL A 17 -24.65 8.42 -0.87
C VAL A 17 -24.72 8.84 0.60
N GLU A 18 -24.96 7.90 1.50
CA GLU A 18 -25.02 8.21 2.94
C GLU A 18 -23.63 8.54 3.49
N ALA A 19 -22.58 7.83 3.08
CA ALA A 19 -21.20 8.13 3.47
C ALA A 19 -20.78 9.55 3.02
N GLU A 20 -21.08 9.91 1.77
CA GLU A 20 -20.79 11.25 1.24
C GLU A 20 -21.57 12.34 1.97
N LYS A 21 -22.85 12.11 2.26
CA LYS A 21 -23.66 13.04 3.05
C LYS A 21 -23.06 13.27 4.45
N ASN A 22 -22.63 12.20 5.12
CA ASN A 22 -22.00 12.29 6.44
C ASN A 22 -20.67 13.04 6.36
N ARG A 23 -19.85 12.77 5.35
CA ARG A 23 -18.61 13.51 5.09
C ARG A 23 -18.85 15.02 4.97
N LEU A 24 -19.86 15.42 4.20
CA LEU A 24 -20.22 16.84 4.01
C LEU A 24 -20.72 17.49 5.30
N ILE A 25 -21.56 16.79 6.08
CA ILE A 25 -22.04 17.27 7.38
C ILE A 25 -20.89 17.48 8.36
N GLU A 26 -19.91 16.56 8.35
CA GLU A 26 -18.74 16.60 9.23
C GLU A 26 -17.63 17.51 8.69
N ASN A 27 -17.82 18.11 7.52
CA ASN A 27 -16.85 18.96 6.82
C ASN A 27 -15.47 18.28 6.67
N ARG A 28 -15.47 16.95 6.38
CA ARG A 28 -14.25 16.18 6.12
C ARG A 28 -13.82 16.30 4.66
N SER A 29 -12.50 16.33 4.43
CA SER A 29 -11.92 16.22 3.08
C SER A 29 -12.19 14.84 2.47
N GLN A 30 -12.06 14.73 1.16
CA GLN A 30 -12.08 13.44 0.45
C GLN A 30 -10.71 12.77 0.62
N GLU A 31 -10.62 11.89 1.61
CA GLU A 31 -9.38 11.17 1.94
C GLU A 31 -9.49 9.70 1.55
N VAL A 32 -8.49 9.22 0.81
CA VAL A 32 -8.33 7.82 0.45
C VAL A 32 -7.17 7.22 1.25
N LEU A 33 -7.43 6.19 2.04
CA LEU A 33 -6.36 5.45 2.70
C LEU A 33 -5.67 4.56 1.66
N TYR A 34 -4.35 4.63 1.59
CA TYR A 34 -3.53 3.75 0.74
C TYR A 34 -2.65 2.86 1.62
N PHE A 35 -2.95 1.57 1.66
CA PHE A 35 -2.15 0.59 2.38
C PHE A 35 -0.98 0.14 1.51
N HIS A 36 0.25 0.42 1.97
CA HIS A 36 1.49 0.12 1.26
C HIS A 36 2.32 -0.91 2.02
N LYS A 37 2.61 -2.04 1.37
CA LYS A 37 3.52 -3.08 1.86
C LYS A 37 4.77 -3.09 0.98
N VAL A 38 5.96 -2.89 1.55
CA VAL A 38 7.19 -2.65 0.77
C VAL A 38 7.60 -3.85 -0.11
N ASP A 39 7.40 -5.05 0.39
CA ASP A 39 7.75 -6.32 -0.26
C ASP A 39 6.60 -6.94 -1.07
N ASP A 40 5.52 -6.19 -1.28
CA ASP A 40 4.43 -6.60 -2.16
C ASP A 40 4.65 -6.05 -3.60
N PRO A 41 4.76 -6.92 -4.62
CA PRO A 41 4.96 -6.48 -6.00
C PRO A 41 3.84 -5.58 -6.52
N TYR A 42 2.59 -5.77 -6.08
CA TYR A 42 1.48 -4.89 -6.46
C TYR A 42 1.60 -3.50 -5.84
N SER A 43 2.22 -3.39 -4.66
CA SER A 43 2.54 -2.08 -4.06
C SER A 43 3.53 -1.28 -4.91
N HIS A 44 4.47 -1.95 -5.61
CA HIS A 44 5.34 -1.29 -6.59
C HIS A 44 4.54 -0.72 -7.76
N LEU A 45 3.59 -1.46 -8.32
CA LEU A 45 2.75 -0.95 -9.40
C LEU A 45 1.90 0.22 -8.93
N THR A 46 1.25 0.06 -7.79
CA THR A 46 0.32 1.06 -7.25
C THR A 46 1.02 2.37 -6.95
N ILE A 47 2.17 2.35 -6.29
CA ILE A 47 2.89 3.59 -5.94
C ILE A 47 3.36 4.35 -7.19
N ASN A 48 3.66 3.65 -8.29
CA ASN A 48 4.03 4.27 -9.55
C ASN A 48 2.82 4.72 -10.40
N CYS A 49 1.59 4.34 -10.03
CA CYS A 49 0.34 4.79 -10.66
C CYS A 49 -0.37 5.89 -9.89
N VAL A 50 -0.08 6.07 -8.61
CA VAL A 50 -0.88 6.91 -7.70
C VAL A 50 -0.91 8.38 -8.12
N ASP A 51 0.15 8.91 -8.73
CA ASP A 51 0.19 10.29 -9.24
C ASP A 51 -0.89 10.53 -10.30
N LYS A 52 -1.11 9.56 -11.22
CA LYS A 52 -2.20 9.62 -12.20
C LYS A 52 -3.57 9.57 -11.53
N PHE A 53 -3.70 8.80 -10.45
CA PHE A 53 -4.94 8.75 -9.70
C PHE A 53 -5.25 10.10 -9.06
N ILE A 54 -4.30 10.70 -8.33
CA ILE A 54 -4.46 12.01 -7.68
C ILE A 54 -4.76 13.11 -8.71
N SER A 55 -4.11 13.08 -9.89
CA SER A 55 -4.34 14.09 -10.92
C SER A 55 -5.72 14.04 -11.58
N ASN A 56 -6.42 12.91 -11.48
CA ASN A 56 -7.75 12.72 -12.08
C ASN A 56 -8.91 12.87 -11.10
N TYR A 57 -8.63 12.87 -9.80
CA TYR A 57 -9.66 12.93 -8.75
C TYR A 57 -9.27 13.96 -7.69
N ASP A 58 -10.26 14.72 -7.23
CA ASP A 58 -10.09 15.67 -6.13
C ASP A 58 -10.10 14.94 -4.78
N VAL A 59 -9.03 14.21 -4.51
CA VAL A 59 -8.87 13.42 -3.29
C VAL A 59 -7.47 13.59 -2.72
N SER A 60 -7.35 13.50 -1.40
CA SER A 60 -6.06 13.35 -0.73
C SER A 60 -5.76 11.87 -0.49
N ILE A 61 -4.49 11.48 -0.64
CA ILE A 61 -4.03 10.14 -0.31
C ILE A 61 -3.37 10.17 1.06
N LYS A 62 -3.86 9.32 1.96
CA LYS A 62 -3.22 9.06 3.25
C LYS A 62 -2.51 7.72 3.19
N PRO A 63 -1.18 7.72 3.02
CA PRO A 63 -0.42 6.47 2.99
C PRO A 63 -0.35 5.85 4.39
N ILE A 64 -0.53 4.54 4.44
CA ILE A 64 -0.44 3.73 5.65
C ILE A 64 0.50 2.57 5.36
N LEU A 65 1.65 2.59 6.03
CA LEU A 65 2.62 1.50 5.91
C LEU A 65 2.08 0.27 6.65
N VAL A 66 2.06 -0.87 5.96
CA VAL A 66 1.61 -2.15 6.53
C VAL A 66 2.71 -3.20 6.39
N GLY A 67 2.73 -4.12 7.31
CA GLY A 67 3.69 -5.22 7.36
C GLY A 67 3.06 -6.58 7.04
N LEU A 68 3.56 -7.60 7.73
CA LEU A 68 3.16 -8.98 7.59
C LEU A 68 1.65 -9.15 7.54
N GLU A 69 1.23 -9.97 6.61
CA GLU A 69 -0.12 -10.47 6.51
C GLU A 69 -0.38 -11.46 7.65
N ASN A 70 -1.66 -11.66 7.96
CA ASN A 70 -2.00 -12.74 8.88
C ASN A 70 -1.52 -14.07 8.25
N PRO A 71 -0.66 -14.86 8.91
CA PRO A 71 -0.17 -16.14 8.38
C PRO A 71 -1.29 -17.10 7.95
N GLU A 72 -2.49 -16.97 8.54
CA GLU A 72 -3.66 -17.77 8.19
C GLU A 72 -4.27 -17.39 6.83
N THR A 73 -3.90 -16.23 6.27
CA THR A 73 -4.46 -15.73 5.00
C THR A 73 -3.79 -16.34 3.78
N VAL A 74 -2.52 -16.76 3.92
CA VAL A 74 -1.72 -17.33 2.83
C VAL A 74 -1.27 -18.74 3.19
N HIS A 75 -1.97 -19.76 2.67
CA HIS A 75 -1.69 -21.15 2.98
C HIS A 75 -0.39 -21.68 2.35
N GLU A 76 0.00 -21.15 1.18
CA GLU A 76 1.19 -21.57 0.41
C GLU A 76 2.04 -20.33 0.06
N PRO A 77 2.79 -19.74 1.04
CA PRO A 77 3.47 -18.46 0.84
C PRO A 77 4.42 -18.44 -0.37
N THR A 78 5.24 -19.46 -0.52
CA THR A 78 6.21 -19.52 -1.64
C THR A 78 5.55 -19.56 -3.00
N LEU A 79 4.42 -20.28 -3.13
CA LEU A 79 3.66 -20.35 -4.37
C LEU A 79 2.94 -19.02 -4.64
N TYR A 80 2.41 -18.41 -3.60
CA TYR A 80 1.75 -17.10 -3.67
C TYR A 80 2.74 -16.02 -4.10
N ASP A 81 3.91 -15.94 -3.49
CA ASP A 81 4.96 -14.97 -3.84
C ASP A 81 5.40 -15.10 -5.30
N LYS A 82 5.61 -16.34 -5.75
CA LYS A 82 5.93 -16.62 -7.16
C LYS A 82 4.81 -16.17 -8.08
N TYR A 83 3.56 -16.46 -7.73
CA TYR A 83 2.39 -16.03 -8.51
C TYR A 83 2.34 -14.50 -8.62
N CYS A 84 2.48 -13.78 -7.50
CA CYS A 84 2.45 -12.31 -7.48
C CYS A 84 3.57 -11.69 -8.34
N LEU A 85 4.78 -12.24 -8.27
CA LEU A 85 5.91 -11.79 -9.10
C LEU A 85 5.64 -11.99 -10.59
N ASP A 86 5.15 -13.18 -10.97
CA ASP A 86 4.87 -13.51 -12.37
C ASP A 86 3.70 -12.69 -12.92
N ASP A 87 2.66 -12.45 -12.09
CA ASP A 87 1.51 -11.66 -12.47
C ASP A 87 1.88 -10.18 -12.65
N VAL A 88 2.59 -9.59 -11.69
CA VAL A 88 3.03 -8.19 -11.78
C VAL A 88 3.91 -7.96 -13.01
N LYS A 89 4.82 -8.88 -13.35
CA LYS A 89 5.61 -8.79 -14.59
C LYS A 89 4.77 -8.74 -15.85
N ARG A 90 3.64 -9.45 -15.86
CA ARG A 90 2.72 -9.47 -17.01
C ARG A 90 1.88 -8.20 -17.10
N ILE A 91 1.43 -7.66 -15.96
CA ILE A 91 0.51 -6.51 -15.96
C ILE A 91 1.23 -5.16 -15.97
N ALA A 92 2.44 -5.04 -15.45
CA ALA A 92 3.20 -3.79 -15.39
C ALA A 92 3.31 -3.04 -16.74
N PRO A 93 3.57 -3.71 -17.89
CA PRO A 93 3.63 -3.04 -19.19
C PRO A 93 2.34 -2.34 -19.60
N PHE A 94 1.17 -2.81 -19.18
CA PHE A 94 -0.12 -2.17 -19.49
C PHE A 94 -0.27 -0.80 -18.82
N TYR A 95 0.47 -0.58 -17.74
CA TYR A 95 0.52 0.70 -17.01
C TYR A 95 1.74 1.54 -17.39
N ASN A 96 2.57 1.09 -18.34
CA ASN A 96 3.88 1.69 -18.67
C ASN A 96 4.83 1.75 -17.48
N ILE A 97 4.78 0.75 -16.61
CA ILE A 97 5.64 0.62 -15.45
C ILE A 97 6.69 -0.47 -15.72
N ASN A 98 7.93 -0.17 -15.35
CA ASN A 98 8.99 -1.17 -15.31
C ASN A 98 9.01 -1.81 -13.91
N PHE A 99 8.73 -3.12 -13.84
CA PHE A 99 8.90 -3.90 -12.62
C PHE A 99 10.20 -4.71 -12.72
N PRO A 100 11.25 -4.33 -11.98
CA PRO A 100 12.57 -4.96 -12.11
C PRO A 100 12.75 -6.23 -11.26
N GLY A 101 11.79 -6.54 -10.35
CA GLY A 101 11.93 -7.63 -9.38
C GLY A 101 12.03 -9.01 -10.04
N THR A 102 13.02 -9.80 -9.64
CA THR A 102 13.20 -11.19 -10.09
C THR A 102 12.88 -12.21 -9.01
N SER A 103 12.95 -11.80 -7.75
CA SER A 103 12.66 -12.58 -6.55
C SER A 103 12.13 -11.65 -5.45
N ILE A 104 11.58 -12.23 -4.40
CA ILE A 104 11.26 -11.47 -3.18
C ILE A 104 12.55 -10.92 -2.59
N PRO A 105 12.58 -9.64 -2.19
CA PRO A 105 13.75 -9.03 -1.55
C PRO A 105 14.12 -9.73 -0.24
N SER A 106 15.40 -9.61 0.18
CA SER A 106 15.83 -10.15 1.47
C SER A 106 15.21 -9.40 2.65
N ASP A 107 15.08 -10.08 3.79
CA ASP A 107 14.55 -9.49 5.03
C ASP A 107 15.34 -8.24 5.46
N GLU A 108 16.65 -8.21 5.17
CA GLU A 108 17.49 -7.05 5.45
C GLU A 108 17.07 -5.83 4.63
N LEU A 109 16.88 -5.99 3.32
CA LEU A 109 16.44 -4.91 2.43
C LEU A 109 15.01 -4.47 2.74
N ILE A 110 14.12 -5.41 3.06
CA ILE A 110 12.74 -5.13 3.52
C ILE A 110 12.77 -4.29 4.82
N THR A 111 13.64 -4.64 5.76
CA THR A 111 13.79 -3.90 7.01
C THR A 111 14.30 -2.48 6.75
N LYS A 112 15.28 -2.30 5.85
CA LYS A 112 15.78 -0.98 5.44
C LYS A 112 14.67 -0.14 4.80
N ALA A 113 13.92 -0.70 3.86
CA ALA A 113 12.81 -0.04 3.18
C ALA A 113 11.71 0.41 4.15
N ASN A 114 11.30 -0.48 5.07
CA ASN A 114 10.33 -0.13 6.12
C ASN A 114 10.84 0.99 7.03
N SER A 115 12.12 0.94 7.40
CA SER A 115 12.72 1.99 8.25
C SER A 115 12.71 3.36 7.56
N ILE A 116 13.05 3.40 6.28
CA ILE A 116 13.01 4.62 5.47
C ILE A 116 11.58 5.18 5.44
N LEU A 117 10.60 4.38 5.04
CA LEU A 117 9.22 4.85 4.87
C LEU A 117 8.54 5.21 6.19
N THR A 118 8.99 4.64 7.31
CA THR A 118 8.54 5.01 8.65
C THR A 118 8.95 6.43 9.03
N ALA A 119 10.12 6.88 8.58
CA ALA A 119 10.68 8.20 8.89
C ALA A 119 10.21 9.31 7.93
N VAL A 120 9.46 8.97 6.87
CA VAL A 120 8.96 9.93 5.88
C VAL A 120 7.61 10.48 6.30
N ASP A 121 7.42 11.80 6.16
CA ASP A 121 6.12 12.43 6.33
C ASP A 121 5.14 12.08 5.20
N ALA A 122 3.85 12.31 5.43
CA ALA A 122 2.80 11.93 4.48
C ALA A 122 2.94 12.64 3.13
N ASP A 123 3.39 13.90 3.10
CA ASP A 123 3.49 14.71 1.89
C ASP A 123 4.59 14.21 0.95
N ASN A 124 5.67 13.67 1.52
CA ASN A 124 6.79 13.13 0.77
C ASN A 124 6.71 11.61 0.55
N PHE A 125 5.75 10.93 1.19
CA PHE A 125 5.69 9.48 1.20
C PHE A 125 5.66 8.87 -0.21
N ILE A 126 4.78 9.35 -1.09
CA ILE A 126 4.61 8.79 -2.44
C ILE A 126 5.93 8.85 -3.21
N LYS A 127 6.57 10.01 -3.25
CA LYS A 127 7.82 10.23 -3.98
C LYS A 127 8.97 9.37 -3.44
N ILE A 128 9.11 9.31 -2.13
CA ILE A 128 10.15 8.49 -1.50
C ILE A 128 9.85 7.01 -1.67
N ALA A 129 8.59 6.58 -1.53
CA ALA A 129 8.20 5.19 -1.73
C ALA A 129 8.43 4.70 -3.17
N GLN A 130 8.27 5.53 -4.19
CA GLN A 130 8.66 5.20 -5.57
C GLN A 130 10.17 4.88 -5.66
N THR A 131 11.02 5.73 -5.08
CA THR A 131 12.47 5.53 -5.05
C THR A 131 12.86 4.30 -4.25
N VAL A 132 12.30 4.14 -3.05
CA VAL A 132 12.54 2.98 -2.17
C VAL A 132 12.11 1.69 -2.84
N SER A 133 10.92 1.68 -3.44
CA SER A 133 10.39 0.50 -4.12
C SER A 133 11.26 0.08 -5.30
N PHE A 134 11.77 1.02 -6.11
CA PHE A 134 12.68 0.69 -7.19
C PHE A 134 14.00 0.12 -6.66
N ALA A 135 14.62 0.78 -5.67
CA ALA A 135 15.87 0.31 -5.06
C ALA A 135 15.71 -1.08 -4.42
N LEU A 136 14.58 -1.32 -3.73
CA LEU A 136 14.26 -2.61 -3.11
C LEU A 136 14.16 -3.73 -4.15
N TRP A 137 13.39 -3.52 -5.21
CA TRP A 137 13.16 -4.54 -6.25
C TRP A 137 14.33 -4.73 -7.22
N THR A 138 15.30 -3.81 -7.23
CA THR A 138 16.60 -3.97 -7.92
C THR A 138 17.71 -4.46 -7.01
N SER A 139 17.43 -4.66 -5.72
CA SER A 139 18.43 -4.98 -4.69
C SER A 139 19.56 -3.95 -4.60
N ASP A 140 19.25 -2.67 -4.83
CA ASP A 140 20.21 -1.57 -4.70
C ASP A 140 20.36 -1.16 -3.23
N GLU A 141 21.18 -1.92 -2.54
CA GLU A 141 21.46 -1.72 -1.11
C GLU A 141 22.09 -0.34 -0.85
N LEU A 142 22.97 0.12 -1.74
CA LEU A 142 23.64 1.41 -1.59
C LEU A 142 22.64 2.58 -1.61
N ALA A 143 21.67 2.53 -2.51
CA ALA A 143 20.60 3.54 -2.57
C ALA A 143 19.76 3.55 -1.29
N LEU A 144 19.39 2.37 -0.76
CA LEU A 144 18.66 2.27 0.51
C LEU A 144 19.49 2.78 1.70
N ASP A 145 20.76 2.45 1.79
CA ASP A 145 21.66 2.93 2.85
C ASP A 145 21.83 4.46 2.83
N ASN A 146 21.90 5.06 1.66
CA ASN A 146 21.97 6.52 1.52
C ASN A 146 20.68 7.20 2.00
N LEU A 147 19.51 6.64 1.69
CA LEU A 147 18.22 7.13 2.19
C LEU A 147 18.09 6.97 3.70
N LEU A 148 18.51 5.84 4.27
CA LEU A 148 18.52 5.61 5.73
C LEU A 148 19.35 6.65 6.47
N LYS A 149 20.55 6.95 5.98
CA LYS A 149 21.44 7.97 6.56
C LYS A 149 20.80 9.37 6.55
N THR A 150 20.08 9.69 5.48
CA THR A 150 19.46 11.01 5.29
C THR A 150 18.26 11.21 6.24
N LEU A 151 17.49 10.15 6.51
CA LEU A 151 16.20 10.24 7.22
C LEU A 151 16.29 9.90 8.72
N ASN A 152 17.44 9.47 9.21
CA ASN A 152 17.68 9.16 10.64
C ASN A 152 16.63 8.20 11.25
N ALA A 153 16.29 7.12 10.53
CA ALA A 153 15.19 6.22 10.86
C ALA A 153 15.46 5.34 12.10
N ASN A 154 14.46 5.21 12.98
CA ASN A 154 14.53 4.41 14.21
C ASN A 154 13.80 3.06 14.03
N LYS A 155 14.49 1.94 14.31
CA LYS A 155 13.92 0.58 14.17
C LYS A 155 12.76 0.28 15.12
N GLU A 156 12.75 0.84 16.33
CA GLU A 156 11.66 0.63 17.29
C GLU A 156 10.36 1.27 16.82
N GLU A 157 10.44 2.40 16.15
CA GLU A 157 9.30 3.09 15.56
C GLU A 157 8.68 2.32 14.38
N VAL A 158 9.50 1.57 13.63
CA VAL A 158 9.06 0.73 12.51
C VAL A 158 8.02 -0.30 12.98
N VAL A 159 8.35 -1.09 14.01
CA VAL A 159 7.43 -2.12 14.52
C VAL A 159 6.11 -1.52 14.97
N LYS A 160 6.17 -0.40 15.66
CA LYS A 160 4.97 0.32 16.12
C LYS A 160 4.10 0.76 14.93
N LYS A 161 4.67 1.46 13.93
CA LYS A 161 3.92 1.94 12.77
C LYS A 161 3.35 0.81 11.92
N LEU A 162 4.09 -0.28 11.71
CA LEU A 162 3.58 -1.44 11.01
C LEU A 162 2.39 -2.09 11.74
N ASN A 163 2.47 -2.21 13.06
CA ASN A 163 1.37 -2.75 13.87
C ASN A 163 0.13 -1.83 13.83
N GLU A 164 0.31 -0.51 13.93
CA GLU A 164 -0.76 0.46 13.80
C GLU A 164 -1.40 0.39 12.39
N GLY A 165 -0.59 0.34 11.34
CA GLY A 165 -1.07 0.20 9.98
C GLY A 165 -1.84 -1.08 9.74
N ASN A 166 -1.33 -2.21 10.24
CA ASN A 166 -2.02 -3.51 10.17
C ASN A 166 -3.37 -3.47 10.91
N ALA A 167 -3.43 -2.84 12.09
CA ALA A 167 -4.68 -2.71 12.85
C ALA A 167 -5.71 -1.89 12.08
N ILE A 168 -5.30 -0.76 11.46
CA ILE A 168 -6.17 0.06 10.62
C ILE A 168 -6.66 -0.75 9.42
N ARG A 169 -5.76 -1.40 8.67
CA ARG A 169 -6.11 -2.23 7.51
C ARG A 169 -7.14 -3.31 7.86
N ASN A 170 -6.87 -4.05 8.94
CA ASN A 170 -7.75 -5.14 9.38
C ASN A 170 -9.12 -4.61 9.83
N SER A 171 -9.18 -3.44 10.49
CA SER A 171 -10.46 -2.81 10.88
C SER A 171 -11.33 -2.43 9.67
N LYS A 172 -10.71 -2.26 8.49
CA LYS A 172 -11.40 -1.99 7.23
C LYS A 172 -11.74 -3.26 6.43
N GLY A 173 -11.45 -4.44 6.97
CA GLY A 173 -11.72 -5.73 6.33
C GLY A 173 -10.73 -6.11 5.21
N TYR A 174 -9.58 -5.44 5.13
CA TYR A 174 -8.53 -5.76 4.18
C TYR A 174 -7.44 -6.62 4.84
N TYR A 175 -6.83 -7.51 4.06
CA TYR A 175 -5.82 -8.47 4.52
C TYR A 175 -4.51 -8.35 3.78
N PHE A 176 -4.53 -7.86 2.54
CA PHE A 176 -3.36 -7.72 1.67
C PHE A 176 -2.80 -6.31 1.67
N GLY A 177 -1.57 -6.15 1.15
CA GLY A 177 -0.99 -4.86 0.80
C GLY A 177 -1.63 -4.28 -0.45
N SER A 178 -1.17 -3.12 -0.89
CA SER A 178 -1.62 -2.45 -2.11
C SER A 178 -3.15 -2.31 -2.26
N ALA A 179 -3.79 -1.76 -1.24
CA ALA A 179 -5.23 -1.55 -1.26
C ALA A 179 -5.57 -0.08 -1.01
N PHE A 180 -6.65 0.38 -1.65
CA PHE A 180 -7.26 1.68 -1.38
C PHE A 180 -8.56 1.48 -0.61
N TYR A 181 -8.79 2.33 0.39
CA TYR A 181 -10.05 2.41 1.10
C TYR A 181 -10.58 3.85 1.05
N TYR A 182 -11.81 4.00 0.61
CA TYR A 182 -12.55 5.26 0.59
C TYR A 182 -13.96 5.05 1.10
N GLU A 183 -14.35 5.78 2.15
CA GLU A 183 -15.69 5.92 2.72
C GLU A 183 -16.65 4.72 2.49
N ASN A 184 -16.70 3.75 3.42
CA ASN A 184 -17.67 2.64 3.39
C ASN A 184 -18.52 2.63 4.65
#